data_9858e8cf40323731f9fec373bb3534f7
#
_entry.id   9858e8cf40323731f9fec373bb3534f7
#
_cell.length_a   1.000
_cell.length_b   1.000
_cell.length_c   1.000
_cell.angle_alpha   90.00
_cell.angle_beta   90.00
_cell.angle_gamma   90.00
#
_symmetry.space_group_name_H-M   'P 1'
#
loop_
_entity.id
_entity.type
_entity.pdbx_description
1 polymer ?
#
loop_
_entity_poly.entity_id
_entity_poly.type
_entity_poly.pdbx_seq_one_letter_code
_entity_poly.pdbx_strand_id
1 'polypeptide(L)'
;SFDSAKPILEIMGKNIFHAGDLGCGNGAKICNNMALGISMIGASEALMLAKRLNIDIKKVHEIMKSASGNSWPISVYPPLPGLKEGVPSNNKYRPGFSAGMMSKDLKLAIECAEEVKANTPLGSEANKIYEKFCKEGNDNKDFSAISKVVGGDAWDYEIDN
;
A
#
# COMPACT_ATOMS: atom_id res chain seq x y z
N SER A 1 -1.87 -23.00 22.48
CA SER A 1 -1.67 -23.47 21.11
C SER A 1 -2.59 -22.74 20.16
N PHE A 2 -2.33 -22.78 18.87
CA PHE A 2 -3.18 -22.16 17.83
C PHE A 2 -4.61 -22.70 17.88
N ASP A 3 -4.77 -24.02 18.00
CA ASP A 3 -6.09 -24.67 18.04
C ASP A 3 -6.97 -24.18 19.20
N SER A 4 -6.38 -23.89 20.36
CA SER A 4 -7.11 -23.36 21.50
C SER A 4 -7.54 -21.89 21.32
N ALA A 5 -6.80 -21.11 20.54
CA ALA A 5 -7.10 -19.71 20.24
C ALA A 5 -8.03 -19.55 19.03
N LYS A 6 -8.06 -20.52 18.11
CA LYS A 6 -8.79 -20.45 16.85
C LYS A 6 -10.26 -20.06 17.00
N PRO A 7 -11.07 -20.63 17.93
CA PRO A 7 -12.47 -20.25 18.08
C PRO A 7 -12.66 -18.76 18.45
N ILE A 8 -11.72 -18.18 19.20
CA ILE A 8 -11.75 -16.75 19.55
C ILE A 8 -11.36 -15.91 18.34
N LEU A 9 -10.34 -16.33 17.60
CA LEU A 9 -9.89 -15.62 16.39
C LEU A 9 -10.96 -15.61 15.29
N GLU A 10 -11.75 -16.66 15.15
CA GLU A 10 -12.84 -16.76 14.17
C GLU A 10 -13.99 -15.77 14.45
N ILE A 11 -14.13 -15.27 15.68
CA ILE A 11 -15.05 -14.17 16.02
C ILE A 11 -14.50 -12.84 15.51
N MET A 12 -13.18 -12.68 15.46
CA MET A 12 -12.49 -11.44 15.10
C MET A 12 -12.17 -11.31 13.61
N GLY A 13 -12.05 -12.42 12.90
CA GLY A 13 -11.66 -12.43 11.49
C GLY A 13 -12.25 -13.58 10.70
N LYS A 14 -12.47 -13.35 9.39
CA LYS A 14 -13.04 -14.38 8.49
C LYS A 14 -12.03 -15.42 8.04
N ASN A 15 -10.77 -15.01 7.88
CA ASN A 15 -9.70 -15.86 7.37
C ASN A 15 -8.61 -15.98 8.43
N ILE A 16 -8.49 -17.15 9.02
CA ILE A 16 -7.51 -17.44 10.08
C ILE A 16 -6.50 -18.44 9.54
N PHE A 17 -5.24 -18.04 9.48
CA PHE A 17 -4.15 -18.86 8.99
C PHE A 17 -3.14 -19.14 10.11
N HIS A 18 -2.75 -20.40 10.27
CA HIS A 18 -1.59 -20.78 11.08
C HIS A 18 -0.33 -20.65 10.22
N ALA A 19 0.43 -19.58 10.43
CA ALA A 19 1.59 -19.27 9.60
C ALA A 19 2.84 -20.12 9.90
N GLY A 20 2.80 -20.95 10.93
CA GLY A 20 3.92 -21.77 11.39
C GLY A 20 4.28 -21.53 12.85
N ASP A 21 5.55 -21.77 13.20
CA ASP A 21 6.07 -21.64 14.58
C ASP A 21 6.07 -20.19 15.09
N LEU A 22 6.54 -20.01 16.33
CA LEU A 22 6.61 -18.70 16.99
C LEU A 22 7.36 -17.68 16.12
N GLY A 23 6.72 -16.56 15.86
CA GLY A 23 7.28 -15.49 15.02
C GLY A 23 6.83 -15.53 13.55
N CYS A 24 6.42 -16.70 13.00
CA CYS A 24 6.04 -16.81 11.59
C CYS A 24 4.86 -15.89 11.22
N GLY A 25 3.90 -15.67 12.10
CA GLY A 25 2.80 -14.73 11.87
C GLY A 25 3.27 -13.29 11.69
N ASN A 26 4.25 -12.85 12.48
CA ASN A 26 4.87 -11.53 12.33
C ASN A 26 5.68 -11.44 11.02
N GLY A 27 6.44 -12.50 10.69
CA GLY A 27 7.16 -12.59 9.42
C GLY A 27 6.22 -12.48 8.22
N ALA A 28 5.11 -13.23 8.24
CA ALA A 28 4.10 -13.17 7.19
C ALA A 28 3.50 -11.75 7.03
N LYS A 29 3.20 -11.07 8.16
CA LYS A 29 2.73 -9.68 8.15
C LYS A 29 3.76 -8.73 7.54
N ILE A 30 5.02 -8.87 7.89
CA ILE A 30 6.13 -8.05 7.37
C ILE A 30 6.24 -8.21 5.85
N CYS A 31 6.24 -9.44 5.36
CA CYS A 31 6.26 -9.74 3.91
C CYS A 31 5.06 -9.13 3.19
N ASN A 32 3.85 -9.30 3.76
CA ASN A 32 2.63 -8.74 3.19
C ASN A 32 2.69 -7.21 3.10
N ASN A 33 3.12 -6.53 4.15
CA ASN A 33 3.13 -5.07 4.19
C ASN A 33 4.24 -4.48 3.31
N MET A 34 5.38 -5.18 3.14
CA MET A 34 6.37 -4.81 2.14
C MET A 34 5.78 -4.88 0.73
N ALA A 35 5.12 -5.98 0.39
CA ALA A 35 4.46 -6.12 -0.91
C ALA A 35 3.35 -5.07 -1.11
N LEU A 36 2.60 -4.73 -0.06
CA LEU A 36 1.57 -3.69 -0.09
C LEU A 36 2.17 -2.31 -0.37
N GLY A 37 3.25 -1.93 0.31
CA GLY A 37 3.92 -0.64 0.10
C GLY A 37 4.48 -0.50 -1.32
N ILE A 38 5.15 -1.53 -1.83
CA ILE A 38 5.66 -1.59 -3.21
C ILE A 38 4.50 -1.46 -4.21
N SER A 39 3.43 -2.23 -4.01
CA SER A 39 2.26 -2.22 -4.91
C SER A 39 1.54 -0.89 -4.92
N MET A 40 1.47 -0.18 -3.79
CA MET A 40 0.84 1.14 -3.71
C MET A 40 1.63 2.18 -4.51
N ILE A 41 2.96 2.16 -4.41
CA ILE A 41 3.82 3.04 -5.20
C ILE A 41 3.66 2.71 -6.70
N GLY A 42 3.77 1.43 -7.08
CA GLY A 42 3.66 1.01 -8.48
C GLY A 42 2.28 1.34 -9.08
N ALA A 43 1.19 1.17 -8.34
CA ALA A 43 -0.14 1.59 -8.77
C ALA A 43 -0.22 3.10 -8.98
N SER A 44 0.39 3.88 -8.08
CA SER A 44 0.45 5.34 -8.19
C SER A 44 1.23 5.78 -9.42
N GLU A 45 2.41 5.20 -9.66
CA GLU A 45 3.27 5.49 -10.83
C GLU A 45 2.54 5.19 -12.14
N ALA A 46 1.91 4.01 -12.24
CA ALA A 46 1.20 3.61 -13.45
C ALA A 46 0.04 4.56 -13.78
N LEU A 47 -0.78 4.94 -12.79
CA LEU A 47 -1.89 5.86 -12.99
C LEU A 47 -1.40 7.29 -13.31
N MET A 48 -0.30 7.74 -12.70
CA MET A 48 0.29 9.04 -13.00
C MET A 48 0.96 9.08 -14.38
N LEU A 49 1.57 7.98 -14.82
CA LEU A 49 2.07 7.84 -16.19
C LEU A 49 0.92 7.94 -17.19
N ALA A 50 -0.20 7.26 -16.93
CA ALA A 50 -1.40 7.37 -17.77
C ALA A 50 -1.88 8.83 -17.91
N LYS A 51 -1.90 9.58 -16.81
CA LYS A 51 -2.22 11.01 -16.80
C LYS A 51 -1.27 11.82 -17.70
N ARG A 52 0.05 11.58 -17.59
CA ARG A 52 1.06 12.28 -18.42
C ARG A 52 0.95 11.93 -19.91
N LEU A 53 0.45 10.74 -20.22
CA LEU A 53 0.18 10.30 -21.59
C LEU A 53 -1.19 10.80 -22.12
N ASN A 54 -1.92 11.62 -21.36
CA ASN A 54 -3.27 12.09 -21.65
C ASN A 54 -4.27 10.95 -21.87
N ILE A 55 -4.10 9.84 -21.19
CA ILE A 55 -5.04 8.71 -21.20
C ILE A 55 -6.02 8.88 -20.04
N ASP A 56 -7.29 8.60 -20.28
CA ASP A 56 -8.33 8.61 -19.26
C ASP A 56 -7.97 7.63 -18.13
N ILE A 57 -7.72 8.18 -16.94
CA ILE A 57 -7.29 7.41 -15.75
C ILE A 57 -8.34 6.38 -15.35
N LYS A 58 -9.64 6.69 -15.46
CA LYS A 58 -10.72 5.75 -15.12
C LYS A 58 -10.68 4.54 -16.04
N LYS A 59 -10.45 4.75 -17.34
CA LYS A 59 -10.30 3.65 -18.31
C LYS A 59 -9.06 2.81 -18.03
N VAL A 60 -7.92 3.45 -17.74
CA VAL A 60 -6.68 2.71 -17.39
C VAL A 60 -6.89 1.91 -16.11
N HIS A 61 -7.52 2.48 -15.09
CA HIS A 61 -7.85 1.79 -13.84
C HIS A 61 -8.72 0.54 -14.10
N GLU A 62 -9.78 0.64 -14.92
CA GLU A 62 -10.63 -0.50 -15.27
C GLU A 62 -9.86 -1.57 -16.07
N ILE A 63 -8.97 -1.17 -16.97
CA ILE A 63 -8.08 -2.09 -17.69
C ILE A 63 -7.17 -2.82 -16.70
N MET A 64 -6.51 -2.09 -15.81
CA MET A 64 -5.59 -2.69 -14.82
C MET A 64 -6.30 -3.66 -13.89
N LYS A 65 -7.54 -3.39 -13.50
CA LYS A 65 -8.34 -4.32 -12.67
C LYS A 65 -8.56 -5.68 -13.32
N SER A 66 -8.65 -5.73 -14.62
CA SER A 66 -8.91 -6.96 -15.40
C SER A 66 -7.67 -7.57 -16.04
N ALA A 67 -6.53 -6.90 -15.98
CA ALA A 67 -5.29 -7.31 -16.62
C ALA A 67 -4.21 -7.72 -15.59
N SER A 68 -3.04 -8.12 -16.08
CA SER A 68 -1.90 -8.59 -15.29
C SER A 68 -1.30 -7.54 -14.34
N GLY A 69 -1.57 -6.25 -14.56
CA GLY A 69 -1.18 -5.16 -13.66
C GLY A 69 -2.05 -5.01 -12.42
N ASN A 70 -3.02 -5.90 -12.20
CA ASN A 70 -3.89 -5.82 -11.03
C ASN A 70 -3.11 -6.06 -9.72
N SER A 71 -3.56 -5.35 -8.68
CA SER A 71 -3.08 -5.48 -7.31
C SER A 71 -4.17 -5.06 -6.33
N TRP A 72 -3.98 -5.33 -5.02
CA TRP A 72 -4.93 -4.86 -4.01
C TRP A 72 -5.12 -3.32 -4.03
N PRO A 73 -4.07 -2.49 -4.16
CA PRO A 73 -4.23 -1.05 -4.38
C PRO A 73 -5.08 -0.68 -5.60
N ILE A 74 -4.99 -1.41 -6.68
CA ILE A 74 -5.82 -1.14 -7.87
C ILE A 74 -7.27 -1.57 -7.65
N SER A 75 -7.52 -2.78 -7.15
CA SER A 75 -8.89 -3.32 -7.07
C SER A 75 -9.68 -2.85 -5.86
N VAL A 76 -9.01 -2.64 -4.72
CA VAL A 76 -9.68 -2.44 -3.43
C VAL A 76 -9.45 -1.05 -2.86
N TYR A 77 -8.28 -0.47 -3.07
CA TYR A 77 -7.83 0.73 -2.37
C TYR A 77 -7.07 1.71 -3.30
N PRO A 78 -7.70 2.15 -4.40
CA PRO A 78 -7.00 2.97 -5.39
C PRO A 78 -6.47 4.28 -4.79
N PRO A 79 -5.20 4.64 -5.17
CA PRO A 79 -4.52 5.79 -4.60
C PRO A 79 -5.03 7.14 -5.10
N LEU A 80 -5.77 7.16 -6.20
CA LEU A 80 -6.32 8.39 -6.76
C LEU A 80 -7.81 8.51 -6.47
N PRO A 81 -8.31 9.74 -6.22
CA PRO A 81 -9.72 9.96 -5.97
C PRO A 81 -10.58 9.69 -7.22
N GLY A 82 -11.86 9.42 -7.02
CA GLY A 82 -12.84 9.22 -8.10
C GLY A 82 -12.79 7.84 -8.78
N LEU A 83 -11.88 6.95 -8.37
CA LEU A 83 -11.74 5.61 -8.96
C LEU A 83 -12.57 4.55 -8.25
N LYS A 84 -12.87 4.74 -6.97
CA LYS A 84 -13.69 3.84 -6.16
C LYS A 84 -14.28 4.59 -4.98
N GLU A 85 -15.52 4.29 -4.61
CA GLU A 85 -16.15 4.85 -3.43
C GLU A 85 -15.58 4.28 -2.12
N GLY A 86 -15.69 5.04 -1.03
CA GLY A 86 -15.34 4.60 0.32
C GLY A 86 -13.85 4.46 0.61
N VAL A 87 -12.96 4.90 -0.28
CA VAL A 87 -11.51 4.86 -0.07
C VAL A 87 -10.97 6.22 0.42
N PRO A 88 -9.86 6.23 1.18
CA PRO A 88 -9.29 7.45 1.75
C PRO A 88 -8.89 8.52 0.72
N SER A 89 -8.52 8.13 -0.50
CA SER A 89 -8.21 9.07 -1.57
C SER A 89 -9.38 10.03 -1.86
N ASN A 90 -10.64 9.61 -1.71
CA ASN A 90 -11.82 10.46 -1.84
C ASN A 90 -12.07 11.37 -0.64
N ASN A 91 -11.41 11.13 0.49
CA ASN A 91 -11.62 11.87 1.74
C ASN A 91 -10.32 12.57 2.19
N LYS A 92 -9.67 13.30 1.27
CA LYS A 92 -8.44 14.04 1.53
C LYS A 92 -7.34 13.20 2.20
N TYR A 93 -7.32 11.91 1.93
CA TYR A 93 -6.41 10.92 2.52
C TYR A 93 -6.49 10.86 4.06
N ARG A 94 -7.68 11.01 4.63
CA ARG A 94 -7.91 10.72 6.04
C ARG A 94 -7.57 9.24 6.29
N PRO A 95 -6.68 8.93 7.25
CA PRO A 95 -6.08 7.62 7.29
C PRO A 95 -7.04 6.51 7.73
N GLY A 96 -7.11 5.44 6.93
CA GLY A 96 -7.48 4.10 7.37
C GLY A 96 -6.25 3.34 7.89
N PHE A 97 -5.12 3.51 7.19
CA PHE A 97 -3.79 3.05 7.57
C PHE A 97 -2.78 4.16 7.26
N SER A 98 -2.11 4.70 8.28
CA SER A 98 -1.29 5.90 8.09
C SER A 98 0.04 5.62 7.38
N ALA A 99 0.57 6.63 6.70
CA ALA A 99 1.89 6.58 6.07
C ALA A 99 3.01 6.31 7.09
N GLY A 100 2.88 6.84 8.32
CA GLY A 100 3.81 6.56 9.40
C GLY A 100 3.81 5.07 9.80
N MET A 101 2.64 4.42 9.82
CA MET A 101 2.56 2.98 10.07
C MET A 101 3.14 2.16 8.91
N MET A 102 2.91 2.57 7.66
CA MET A 102 3.52 1.92 6.50
C MET A 102 5.04 2.08 6.51
N SER A 103 5.57 3.26 6.77
CA SER A 103 7.00 3.53 6.88
C SER A 103 7.66 2.67 7.97
N LYS A 104 7.01 2.56 9.15
CA LYS A 104 7.48 1.68 10.22
C LYS A 104 7.51 0.21 9.78
N ASP A 105 6.46 -0.28 9.11
CA ASP A 105 6.38 -1.68 8.70
C ASP A 105 7.38 -1.99 7.58
N LEU A 106 7.63 -1.07 6.65
CA LEU A 106 8.68 -1.19 5.64
C LEU A 106 10.07 -1.22 6.28
N LYS A 107 10.35 -0.35 7.24
CA LYS A 107 11.62 -0.36 7.97
C LYS A 107 11.87 -1.70 8.64
N LEU A 108 10.88 -2.25 9.35
CA LEU A 108 10.98 -3.59 9.96
C LEU A 108 11.22 -4.68 8.90
N ALA A 109 10.63 -4.55 7.72
CA ALA A 109 10.86 -5.51 6.63
C ALA A 109 12.31 -5.46 6.12
N ILE A 110 12.90 -4.27 6.01
CA ILE A 110 14.29 -4.13 5.58
C ILE A 110 15.25 -4.65 6.65
N GLU A 111 15.03 -4.31 7.92
CA GLU A 111 15.83 -4.84 9.04
C GLU A 111 15.80 -6.38 9.07
N CYS A 112 14.62 -6.98 8.92
CA CYS A 112 14.47 -8.42 8.84
C CYS A 112 15.18 -9.02 7.61
N ALA A 113 15.06 -8.37 6.45
CA ALA A 113 15.72 -8.82 5.23
C ALA A 113 17.26 -8.82 5.38
N GLU A 114 17.83 -7.81 6.02
CA GLU A 114 19.26 -7.71 6.31
C GLU A 114 19.71 -8.85 7.24
N GLU A 115 18.97 -9.14 8.32
CA GLU A 115 19.29 -10.22 9.26
C GLU A 115 19.34 -11.59 8.57
N VAL A 116 18.41 -11.86 7.66
CA VAL A 116 18.35 -13.14 6.93
C VAL A 116 19.07 -13.11 5.59
N LYS A 117 19.77 -12.02 5.27
CA LYS A 117 20.52 -11.79 4.02
C LYS A 117 19.66 -11.94 2.75
N ALA A 118 18.40 -11.53 2.83
CA ALA A 118 17.51 -11.47 1.68
C ALA A 118 17.71 -10.15 0.90
N ASN A 119 17.81 -10.24 -0.42
CA ASN A 119 17.93 -9.06 -1.27
C ASN A 119 16.53 -8.55 -1.65
N THR A 120 16.16 -7.36 -1.16
CA THR A 120 14.84 -6.75 -1.36
C THR A 120 14.95 -5.32 -1.92
N PRO A 121 15.49 -5.13 -3.15
CA PRO A 121 15.79 -3.78 -3.67
C PRO A 121 14.53 -2.90 -3.79
N LEU A 122 13.38 -3.44 -4.23
CA LEU A 122 12.13 -2.68 -4.31
C LEU A 122 11.59 -2.33 -2.93
N GLY A 123 11.70 -3.23 -1.95
CA GLY A 123 11.34 -2.96 -0.56
C GLY A 123 12.18 -1.82 0.02
N SER A 124 13.50 -1.84 -0.23
CA SER A 124 14.42 -0.79 0.20
C SER A 124 14.09 0.57 -0.41
N GLU A 125 13.73 0.60 -1.68
CA GLU A 125 13.34 1.85 -2.35
C GLU A 125 11.98 2.36 -1.83
N ALA A 126 11.01 1.47 -1.67
CA ALA A 126 9.72 1.82 -1.08
C ALA A 126 9.88 2.41 0.33
N ASN A 127 10.77 1.83 1.15
CA ASN A 127 11.06 2.35 2.49
C ASN A 127 11.58 3.80 2.42
N LYS A 128 12.54 4.09 1.55
CA LYS A 128 13.10 5.45 1.38
C LYS A 128 12.03 6.45 0.96
N ILE A 129 11.15 6.07 0.03
CA ILE A 129 10.08 6.94 -0.47
C ILE A 129 9.09 7.26 0.67
N TYR A 130 8.65 6.26 1.44
CA TYR A 130 7.75 6.49 2.58
C TYR A 130 8.42 7.24 3.73
N GLU A 131 9.70 6.99 4.04
CA GLU A 131 10.45 7.77 5.04
C GLU A 131 10.53 9.24 4.66
N LYS A 132 10.84 9.55 3.41
CA LYS A 132 10.86 10.92 2.89
C LYS A 132 9.49 11.57 3.04
N PHE A 133 8.44 10.89 2.60
CA PHE A 133 7.07 11.37 2.69
C PHE A 133 6.65 11.71 4.13
N CYS A 134 7.02 10.87 5.09
CA CYS A 134 6.75 11.12 6.50
C CYS A 134 7.55 12.30 7.04
N LYS A 135 8.86 12.42 6.68
CA LYS A 135 9.71 13.55 7.10
C LYS A 135 9.20 14.91 6.59
N GLU A 136 8.44 14.91 5.50
CA GLU A 136 7.77 16.08 4.94
C GLU A 136 6.43 16.41 5.65
N GLY A 137 6.12 15.79 6.79
CA GLY A 137 4.95 16.07 7.63
C GLY A 137 3.67 15.35 7.19
N ASN A 138 3.79 14.24 6.43
CA ASN A 138 2.66 13.49 5.91
C ASN A 138 2.40 12.16 6.64
N ASP A 139 3.06 11.93 7.76
CA ASP A 139 2.98 10.70 8.56
C ASP A 139 1.56 10.34 9.01
N ASN A 140 0.73 11.35 9.25
CA ASN A 140 -0.66 11.23 9.65
C ASN A 140 -1.65 11.12 8.48
N LYS A 141 -1.20 11.14 7.23
CA LYS A 141 -2.05 10.88 6.06
C LYS A 141 -2.17 9.37 5.81
N ASP A 142 -3.21 8.99 5.10
CA ASP A 142 -3.32 7.61 4.61
C ASP A 142 -2.12 7.24 3.73
N PHE A 143 -1.64 5.99 3.83
CA PHE A 143 -0.47 5.54 3.07
C PHE A 143 -0.64 5.65 1.55
N SER A 144 -1.90 5.65 1.06
CA SER A 144 -2.20 5.87 -0.36
C SER A 144 -1.90 7.30 -0.83
N ALA A 145 -1.73 8.26 0.10
CA ALA A 145 -1.31 9.61 -0.22
C ALA A 145 0.13 9.71 -0.77
N ILE A 146 0.88 8.60 -0.75
CA ILE A 146 2.19 8.51 -1.41
C ILE A 146 2.09 8.82 -2.92
N SER A 147 0.92 8.63 -3.51
CA SER A 147 0.63 9.04 -4.88
C SER A 147 0.95 10.51 -5.16
N LYS A 148 0.89 11.38 -4.15
CA LYS A 148 1.24 12.81 -4.26
C LYS A 148 2.72 13.03 -4.52
N VAL A 149 3.58 12.23 -3.91
CA VAL A 149 5.03 12.29 -4.14
C VAL A 149 5.37 11.77 -5.53
N VAL A 150 4.77 10.65 -5.90
CA VAL A 150 4.98 9.99 -7.19
C VAL A 150 4.47 10.87 -8.33
N GLY A 151 3.37 11.59 -8.11
CA GLY A 151 2.77 12.47 -9.10
C GLY A 151 3.57 13.73 -9.39
N GLY A 152 4.39 14.20 -8.43
CA GLY A 152 5.09 15.47 -8.54
C GLY A 152 4.16 16.62 -8.95
N ASP A 153 4.60 17.45 -9.88
CA ASP A 153 3.83 18.59 -10.40
C ASP A 153 2.55 18.18 -11.16
N ALA A 154 2.38 16.89 -11.47
CA ALA A 154 1.17 16.38 -12.13
C ALA A 154 0.03 16.07 -11.14
N TRP A 155 0.21 16.34 -9.86
CA TRP A 155 -0.76 16.01 -8.82
C TRP A 155 -2.00 16.91 -8.78
N ASP A 156 -2.22 17.85 -9.67
CA ASP A 156 -3.48 18.63 -9.73
C ASP A 156 -4.68 17.75 -10.16
N TYR A 157 -4.81 16.57 -9.51
CA TYR A 157 -5.97 15.71 -9.65
C TYR A 157 -7.06 16.21 -8.70
N GLU A 158 -7.76 17.27 -9.11
CA GLU A 158 -9.05 17.61 -8.52
C GLU A 158 -10.10 16.66 -9.07
N ILE A 159 -10.96 16.18 -8.18
CA ILE A 159 -12.17 15.48 -8.59
C ILE A 159 -13.06 16.57 -9.19
N ASP A 160 -13.26 16.55 -10.49
CA ASP A 160 -14.36 17.30 -11.11
C ASP A 160 -15.66 16.76 -10.47
N ASN A 161 -16.27 17.59 -9.62
CA ASN A 161 -17.56 17.34 -8.98
C ASN A 161 -18.68 17.37 -10.01
#